data_e45359553e30be55bb0941a03f2c6daf
#
_entry.id   e45359553e30be55bb0941a03f2c6daf
#
_cell.length_a   1.000
_cell.length_b   1.000
_cell.length_c   1.000
_cell.angle_alpha   90.00
_cell.angle_beta   90.00
_cell.angle_gamma   90.00
#
_symmetry.space_group_name_H-M   'P 1'
#
loop_
_entity.id
_entity.type
_entity.pdbx_description
1 polymer ?
#
loop_
_entity_poly.entity_id
_entity_poly.type
_entity_poly.pdbx_seq_one_letter_code
_entity_poly.pdbx_strand_id
1 'polypeptide(L)'
;MSELEKGNDISKTDYLARFGISERTLKEDVSELKDNLTELRPNMKVKYSRKYGSYHAEYEQGYGNLKYNQAVILSKILLESRALRKDEVAEIINIFVERAVDDKERRRIKRLTELELDSYQELKIYQEQDKSLLPAISAIFDAIVDQRPLSFSYRKPGEKVEEYKVFPISVIFDNHYFYCISYKLDENFTCDYKFSEIRYFRVDRFQTIHKSENDVAFTLSPEQEARLITDEQVRYQAF
;
A
#
# COMPACT_ATOMS: atom_id res chain seq x y z
N MET A 1 21.78 -6.64 1.20
CA MET A 1 20.88 -5.52 1.54
C MET A 1 19.43 -5.97 1.78
N SER A 2 18.76 -6.61 0.83
CA SER A 2 17.34 -6.98 0.96
C SER A 2 16.98 -7.82 2.19
N GLU A 3 17.86 -8.69 2.69
CA GLU A 3 17.58 -9.54 3.86
C GLU A 3 17.60 -8.74 5.18
N LEU A 4 18.58 -7.87 5.37
CA LEU A 4 18.63 -6.98 6.55
C LEU A 4 17.46 -5.99 6.57
N GLU A 5 17.03 -5.53 5.40
CA GLU A 5 15.85 -4.63 5.25
C GLU A 5 14.53 -5.30 5.63
N LYS A 6 14.44 -6.62 5.40
CA LYS A 6 13.30 -7.45 5.81
C LYS A 6 13.33 -7.83 7.30
N GLY A 7 14.37 -7.40 8.04
CA GLY A 7 14.55 -7.75 9.44
C GLY A 7 15.17 -9.12 9.65
N ASN A 8 15.70 -9.75 8.61
CA ASN A 8 16.39 -11.04 8.74
C ASN A 8 17.84 -10.83 9.15
N ASP A 9 18.31 -11.65 10.07
CA ASP A 9 19.72 -11.71 10.46
C ASP A 9 20.56 -12.41 9.37
N ILE A 10 21.74 -11.89 9.12
CA ILE A 10 22.71 -12.52 8.20
C ILE A 10 23.77 -13.23 9.02
N SER A 11 23.72 -14.56 9.04
CA SER A 11 24.77 -15.37 9.66
C SER A 11 26.08 -15.19 8.90
N LYS A 12 27.16 -14.86 9.65
CA LYS A 12 28.50 -14.68 9.08
C LYS A 12 29.00 -15.97 8.42
N THR A 13 28.85 -17.10 9.07
CA THR A 13 29.31 -18.40 8.57
C THR A 13 28.56 -18.82 7.31
N ASP A 14 27.26 -18.66 7.29
CA ASP A 14 26.42 -19.02 6.12
C ASP A 14 26.71 -18.13 4.93
N TYR A 15 26.93 -16.83 5.17
CA TYR A 15 27.25 -15.88 4.10
C TYR A 15 28.61 -16.20 3.46
N LEU A 16 29.64 -16.45 4.30
CA LEU A 16 30.96 -16.84 3.81
C LEU A 16 30.91 -18.14 3.00
N ALA A 17 30.17 -19.15 3.49
CA ALA A 17 30.01 -20.42 2.81
C ALA A 17 29.25 -20.31 1.49
N ARG A 18 28.17 -19.48 1.48
CA ARG A 18 27.32 -19.30 0.32
C ARG A 18 28.01 -18.57 -0.84
N PHE A 19 28.84 -17.57 -0.52
CA PHE A 19 29.48 -16.72 -1.53
C PHE A 19 30.95 -17.03 -1.74
N GLY A 20 31.56 -17.94 -0.95
CA GLY A 20 32.96 -18.35 -1.10
C GLY A 20 33.98 -17.23 -0.86
N ILE A 21 33.62 -16.22 -0.05
CA ILE A 21 34.46 -15.04 0.21
C ILE A 21 35.20 -15.15 1.54
N SER A 22 36.25 -14.34 1.70
CA SER A 22 37.02 -14.27 2.95
C SER A 22 36.33 -13.41 4.02
N GLU A 23 36.67 -13.59 5.28
CA GLU A 23 36.21 -12.71 6.36
C GLU A 23 36.61 -11.24 6.14
N ARG A 24 37.74 -11.01 5.48
CA ARG A 24 38.23 -9.69 5.18
C ARG A 24 37.28 -9.01 4.15
N THR A 25 36.96 -9.74 3.08
CA THR A 25 36.04 -9.26 2.05
C THR A 25 34.65 -8.94 2.65
N LEU A 26 34.13 -9.85 3.49
CA LEU A 26 32.83 -9.58 4.16
C LEU A 26 32.86 -8.31 5.03
N LYS A 27 33.99 -8.06 5.74
CA LYS A 27 34.12 -6.83 6.54
C LYS A 27 34.17 -5.57 5.67
N GLU A 28 34.87 -5.66 4.53
CA GLU A 28 34.92 -4.58 3.55
C GLU A 28 33.53 -4.30 2.97
N ASP A 29 32.79 -5.34 2.55
CA ASP A 29 31.40 -5.24 2.06
C ASP A 29 30.45 -4.63 3.10
N VAL A 30 30.59 -5.06 4.37
CA VAL A 30 29.75 -4.51 5.47
C VAL A 30 30.11 -3.05 5.77
N SER A 31 31.39 -2.66 5.61
CA SER A 31 31.81 -1.25 5.79
C SER A 31 31.20 -0.38 4.69
N GLU A 32 31.33 -0.80 3.44
CA GLU A 32 30.73 -0.10 2.30
C GLU A 32 29.20 -0.02 2.43
N LEU A 33 28.56 -1.10 2.88
CA LEU A 33 27.14 -1.10 3.19
C LEU A 33 26.75 -0.05 4.24
N LYS A 34 27.54 0.09 5.31
CA LYS A 34 27.30 1.08 6.37
C LYS A 34 27.42 2.52 5.85
N ASP A 35 28.44 2.77 5.02
CA ASP A 35 28.65 4.09 4.43
C ASP A 35 27.48 4.47 3.50
N ASN A 36 27.05 3.55 2.65
CA ASN A 36 25.88 3.73 1.78
C ASN A 36 24.57 3.90 2.58
N LEU A 37 24.41 3.18 3.71
CA LEU A 37 23.24 3.31 4.56
C LEU A 37 23.18 4.66 5.27
N THR A 38 24.32 5.26 5.59
CA THR A 38 24.36 6.59 6.22
C THR A 38 23.78 7.66 5.31
N GLU A 39 23.92 7.53 4.01
CA GLU A 39 23.33 8.45 3.02
C GLU A 39 21.87 8.12 2.68
N LEU A 40 21.57 6.85 2.42
CA LEU A 40 20.26 6.42 1.92
C LEU A 40 19.23 6.17 3.04
N ARG A 41 19.71 5.74 4.22
CA ARG A 41 18.87 5.39 5.38
C ARG A 41 19.58 5.73 6.69
N PRO A 42 19.68 7.03 7.06
CA PRO A 42 20.47 7.49 8.20
C PRO A 42 20.04 6.92 9.56
N ASN A 43 18.85 6.34 9.61
CA ASN A 43 18.23 5.76 10.81
C ASN A 43 18.41 4.25 10.93
N MET A 44 19.07 3.59 9.96
CA MET A 44 19.35 2.15 10.00
C MET A 44 20.84 1.92 10.26
N LYS A 45 21.16 1.17 11.30
CA LYS A 45 22.53 0.77 11.63
C LYS A 45 22.69 -0.74 11.54
N VAL A 46 23.76 -1.19 10.88
CA VAL A 46 24.10 -2.62 10.85
C VAL A 46 25.06 -2.91 11.98
N LYS A 47 24.66 -3.81 12.90
CA LYS A 47 25.48 -4.28 14.02
C LYS A 47 25.79 -5.75 13.89
N TYR A 48 26.92 -6.14 14.47
CA TYR A 48 27.33 -7.54 14.58
C TYR A 48 27.08 -8.07 15.98
N SER A 49 26.30 -9.12 16.09
CA SER A 49 26.08 -9.84 17.34
C SER A 49 27.12 -10.94 17.53
N ARG A 50 28.02 -10.75 18.49
CA ARG A 50 29.01 -11.79 18.85
C ARG A 50 28.34 -13.06 19.40
N LYS A 51 27.20 -12.92 20.07
CA LYS A 51 26.46 -14.03 20.66
C LYS A 51 25.88 -14.96 19.60
N TYR A 52 25.38 -14.41 18.51
CA TYR A 52 24.71 -15.16 17.44
C TYR A 52 25.58 -15.32 16.19
N GLY A 53 26.77 -14.68 16.14
CA GLY A 53 27.62 -14.72 14.95
C GLY A 53 27.00 -14.13 13.70
N SER A 54 26.06 -13.20 13.86
CA SER A 54 25.27 -12.64 12.78
C SER A 54 25.28 -11.11 12.73
N TYR A 55 25.09 -10.56 11.54
CA TYR A 55 24.79 -9.14 11.34
C TYR A 55 23.28 -8.96 11.37
N HIS A 56 22.80 -7.92 12.05
CA HIS A 56 21.40 -7.52 12.12
C HIS A 56 21.25 -6.01 11.91
N ALA A 57 20.09 -5.60 11.44
CA ALA A 57 19.74 -4.20 11.34
C ALA A 57 19.15 -3.71 12.67
N GLU A 58 19.69 -2.61 13.19
CA GLU A 58 19.06 -1.85 14.25
C GLU A 58 18.58 -0.51 13.69
N TYR A 59 17.37 -0.15 14.03
CA TYR A 59 16.85 1.18 13.75
C TYR A 59 17.03 2.09 14.96
N GLU A 60 17.49 3.33 14.76
CA GLU A 60 17.56 4.28 15.87
C GLU A 60 16.18 4.45 16.52
N GLN A 61 16.15 4.36 17.84
CA GLN A 61 14.90 4.51 18.60
C GLN A 61 14.21 5.84 18.22
N GLY A 62 12.98 5.73 17.73
CA GLY A 62 12.15 6.87 17.36
C GLY A 62 12.03 7.15 15.87
N TYR A 63 12.87 6.53 15.01
CA TYR A 63 12.74 6.67 13.56
C TYR A 63 12.10 5.39 12.97
N GLY A 64 10.97 5.54 12.30
CA GLY A 64 10.25 4.44 11.67
C GLY A 64 9.28 3.68 12.58
N ASN A 65 9.28 3.97 13.88
CA ASN A 65 8.31 3.40 14.82
C ASN A 65 7.17 4.38 15.10
N LEU A 66 5.96 3.85 15.11
CA LEU A 66 4.78 4.63 15.49
C LEU A 66 4.80 4.93 16.99
N LYS A 67 4.56 6.17 17.38
CA LYS A 67 4.25 6.51 18.77
C LYS A 67 2.91 5.89 19.16
N TYR A 68 2.72 5.61 20.44
CA TYR A 68 1.48 5.05 20.98
C TYR A 68 0.22 5.72 20.42
N ASN A 69 0.14 7.04 20.51
CA ASN A 69 -1.00 7.80 20.04
C ASN A 69 -1.20 7.71 18.51
N GLN A 70 -0.13 7.62 17.74
CA GLN A 70 -0.22 7.44 16.28
C GLN A 70 -0.78 6.07 15.93
N ALA A 71 -0.27 5.01 16.57
CA ALA A 71 -0.78 3.65 16.35
C ALA A 71 -2.26 3.53 16.77
N VAL A 72 -2.65 4.11 17.91
CA VAL A 72 -4.05 4.11 18.36
C VAL A 72 -4.96 4.87 17.38
N ILE A 73 -4.58 6.07 16.95
CA ILE A 73 -5.38 6.87 16.01
C ILE A 73 -5.54 6.16 14.68
N LEU A 74 -4.45 5.63 14.11
CA LEU A 74 -4.50 4.91 12.83
C LEU A 74 -5.38 3.65 12.93
N SER A 75 -5.24 2.89 14.01
CA SER A 75 -6.09 1.71 14.25
C SER A 75 -7.55 2.11 14.37
N LYS A 76 -7.84 3.21 15.08
CA LYS A 76 -9.21 3.69 15.25
C LYS A 76 -9.84 4.16 13.94
N ILE A 77 -9.11 4.94 13.14
CA ILE A 77 -9.57 5.38 11.81
C ILE A 77 -9.86 4.17 10.92
N LEU A 78 -8.97 3.17 10.94
CA LEU A 78 -9.14 1.97 10.14
C LEU A 78 -10.39 1.16 10.56
N LEU A 79 -10.59 0.97 11.86
CA LEU A 79 -11.77 0.27 12.40
C LEU A 79 -13.07 1.02 12.06
N GLU A 80 -13.12 2.33 12.27
CA GLU A 80 -14.30 3.14 11.99
C GLU A 80 -14.59 3.28 10.47
N SER A 81 -13.57 3.14 9.64
CA SER A 81 -13.74 3.20 8.18
C SER A 81 -14.65 2.10 7.65
N ARG A 82 -14.62 0.92 8.27
CA ARG A 82 -15.34 -0.29 7.85
C ARG A 82 -15.10 -0.65 6.37
N ALA A 83 -14.00 -0.17 5.82
CA ALA A 83 -13.68 -0.20 4.40
C ALA A 83 -13.10 -1.54 3.94
N LEU A 84 -12.67 -2.37 4.85
CA LEU A 84 -11.97 -3.63 4.59
C LEU A 84 -12.63 -4.79 5.34
N ARG A 85 -12.26 -6.00 5.01
CA ARG A 85 -12.67 -7.22 5.72
C ARG A 85 -12.05 -7.24 7.12
N LYS A 86 -12.69 -7.95 8.03
CA LYS A 86 -12.24 -8.08 9.43
C LYS A 86 -10.81 -8.64 9.53
N ASP A 87 -10.49 -9.66 8.75
CA ASP A 87 -9.16 -10.27 8.71
C ASP A 87 -8.09 -9.30 8.19
N GLU A 88 -8.38 -8.54 7.13
CA GLU A 88 -7.47 -7.52 6.58
C GLU A 88 -7.23 -6.37 7.57
N VAL A 89 -8.29 -5.89 8.23
CA VAL A 89 -8.17 -4.86 9.28
C VAL A 89 -7.31 -5.36 10.43
N ALA A 90 -7.52 -6.60 10.88
CA ALA A 90 -6.74 -7.21 11.96
C ALA A 90 -5.26 -7.32 11.59
N GLU A 91 -4.95 -7.73 10.36
CA GLU A 91 -3.57 -7.82 9.87
C GLU A 91 -2.89 -6.45 9.85
N ILE A 92 -3.53 -5.43 9.28
CA ILE A 92 -2.97 -4.06 9.23
C ILE A 92 -2.79 -3.47 10.62
N ILE A 93 -3.75 -3.67 11.54
CA ILE A 93 -3.62 -3.22 12.92
C ILE A 93 -2.44 -3.91 13.61
N ASN A 94 -2.25 -5.21 13.41
CA ASN A 94 -1.11 -5.92 13.96
C ASN A 94 0.22 -5.32 13.48
N ILE A 95 0.33 -4.90 12.21
CA ILE A 95 1.51 -4.20 11.69
C ILE A 95 1.75 -2.88 12.46
N PHE A 96 0.71 -2.09 12.74
CA PHE A 96 0.83 -0.87 13.53
C PHE A 96 1.28 -1.15 14.96
N VAL A 97 0.71 -2.19 15.58
CA VAL A 97 1.04 -2.62 16.93
C VAL A 97 2.49 -3.07 17.04
N GLU A 98 2.95 -3.91 16.12
CA GLU A 98 4.33 -4.42 16.11
C GLU A 98 5.37 -3.31 15.85
N ARG A 99 4.98 -2.24 15.20
CA ARG A 99 5.82 -1.04 14.99
C ARG A 99 5.73 -0.01 16.11
N ALA A 100 4.99 -0.27 17.17
CA ALA A 100 5.01 0.59 18.36
C ALA A 100 6.33 0.43 19.14
N VAL A 101 6.83 1.55 19.68
CA VAL A 101 8.21 1.67 20.21
C VAL A 101 8.44 0.85 21.48
N ASP A 102 7.41 0.63 22.32
CA ASP A 102 7.52 0.06 23.66
C ASP A 102 6.61 -1.17 23.81
N ASP A 103 7.17 -2.25 24.36
CA ASP A 103 6.41 -3.49 24.64
C ASP A 103 5.20 -3.28 25.57
N LYS A 104 5.29 -2.33 26.50
CA LYS A 104 4.18 -1.97 27.37
C LYS A 104 3.06 -1.28 26.59
N GLU A 105 3.41 -0.35 25.74
CA GLU A 105 2.49 0.36 24.87
C GLU A 105 1.88 -0.59 23.84
N ARG A 106 2.68 -1.48 23.26
CA ARG A 106 2.23 -2.53 22.34
C ARG A 106 1.13 -3.39 22.94
N ARG A 107 1.34 -3.89 24.17
CA ARG A 107 0.32 -4.68 24.88
C ARG A 107 -0.96 -3.89 25.15
N ARG A 108 -0.85 -2.59 25.44
CA ARG A 108 -2.03 -1.73 25.66
C ARG A 108 -2.83 -1.52 24.39
N ILE A 109 -2.16 -1.23 23.27
CA ILE A 109 -2.82 -1.06 21.97
C ILE A 109 -3.51 -2.37 21.59
N LYS A 110 -2.81 -3.49 21.65
CA LYS A 110 -3.34 -4.80 21.30
C LYS A 110 -4.63 -5.10 22.07
N ARG A 111 -4.64 -4.89 23.37
CA ARG A 111 -5.85 -5.11 24.20
C ARG A 111 -7.03 -4.21 23.79
N LEU A 112 -6.77 -2.95 23.44
CA LEU A 112 -7.82 -2.02 23.01
C LEU A 112 -8.37 -2.41 21.62
N THR A 113 -7.48 -2.73 20.69
CA THR A 113 -7.87 -3.08 19.33
C THR A 113 -8.54 -4.45 19.23
N GLU A 114 -8.17 -5.43 20.07
CA GLU A 114 -8.84 -6.73 20.15
C GLU A 114 -10.31 -6.58 20.54
N LEU A 115 -10.62 -5.76 21.55
CA LEU A 115 -12.00 -5.51 21.96
C LEU A 115 -12.85 -4.86 20.87
N GLU A 116 -12.26 -3.96 20.09
CA GLU A 116 -12.96 -3.31 18.98
C GLU A 116 -13.08 -4.23 17.76
N LEU A 117 -12.08 -5.06 17.47
CA LEU A 117 -12.13 -6.07 16.41
C LEU A 117 -13.21 -7.12 16.68
N ASP A 118 -13.43 -7.49 17.95
CA ASP A 118 -14.49 -8.45 18.29
C ASP A 118 -15.89 -7.91 17.94
N SER A 119 -16.08 -6.60 18.04
CA SER A 119 -17.32 -5.90 17.68
C SER A 119 -17.35 -5.37 16.26
N TYR A 120 -16.27 -5.53 15.49
CA TYR A 120 -16.17 -5.03 14.13
C TYR A 120 -17.18 -5.71 13.21
N GLN A 121 -17.98 -4.89 12.55
CA GLN A 121 -18.98 -5.35 11.58
C GLN A 121 -18.56 -4.94 10.17
N GLU A 122 -18.22 -5.91 9.38
CA GLU A 122 -17.96 -5.72 7.96
C GLU A 122 -19.20 -5.21 7.22
N LEU A 123 -19.00 -4.49 6.13
CA LEU A 123 -20.08 -4.16 5.23
C LEU A 123 -20.65 -5.45 4.60
N LYS A 124 -21.97 -5.52 4.41
CA LYS A 124 -22.64 -6.71 3.85
C LYS A 124 -22.01 -7.21 2.56
N ILE A 125 -21.50 -6.31 1.73
CA ILE A 125 -20.88 -6.66 0.45
C ILE A 125 -19.65 -7.57 0.63
N TYR A 126 -18.88 -7.40 1.71
CA TYR A 126 -17.72 -8.26 2.00
C TYR A 126 -18.16 -9.63 2.52
N GLN A 127 -19.24 -9.68 3.27
CA GLN A 127 -19.82 -10.92 3.76
C GLN A 127 -20.39 -11.78 2.62
N GLU A 128 -21.00 -11.15 1.60
CA GLU A 128 -21.63 -11.85 0.49
C GLU A 128 -20.64 -12.34 -0.57
N GLN A 129 -19.53 -11.61 -0.79
CA GLN A 129 -18.61 -11.88 -1.90
C GLN A 129 -17.31 -12.56 -1.49
N ASP A 130 -16.99 -12.60 -0.20
CA ASP A 130 -15.70 -13.09 0.35
C ASP A 130 -14.48 -12.62 -0.46
N LYS A 131 -14.51 -11.34 -0.89
CA LYS A 131 -13.55 -10.77 -1.81
C LYS A 131 -12.75 -9.66 -1.17
N SER A 132 -11.42 -9.79 -1.22
CA SER A 132 -10.50 -8.71 -0.86
C SER A 132 -10.56 -7.56 -1.86
N LEU A 133 -10.52 -6.33 -1.36
CA LEU A 133 -10.36 -5.13 -2.20
C LEU A 133 -8.90 -4.78 -2.46
N LEU A 134 -7.98 -5.25 -1.64
CA LEU A 134 -6.57 -4.86 -1.70
C LEU A 134 -5.93 -5.09 -3.08
N PRO A 135 -6.16 -6.22 -3.77
CA PRO A 135 -5.62 -6.42 -5.12
C PRO A 135 -6.14 -5.41 -6.15
N ALA A 136 -7.44 -5.07 -6.08
CA ALA A 136 -8.03 -4.09 -6.99
C ALA A 136 -7.49 -2.69 -6.73
N ILE A 137 -7.38 -2.29 -5.45
CA ILE A 137 -6.80 -1.02 -5.04
C ILE A 137 -5.34 -0.93 -5.51
N SER A 138 -4.53 -1.99 -5.29
CA SER A 138 -3.15 -2.04 -5.75
C SER A 138 -3.04 -1.87 -7.27
N ALA A 139 -3.85 -2.60 -8.04
CA ALA A 139 -3.85 -2.50 -9.50
C ALA A 139 -4.22 -1.09 -10.01
N ILE A 140 -5.16 -0.41 -9.32
CA ILE A 140 -5.52 0.97 -9.66
C ILE A 140 -4.37 1.92 -9.35
N PHE A 141 -3.73 1.82 -8.17
CA PHE A 141 -2.58 2.66 -7.83
C PHE A 141 -1.40 2.44 -8.76
N ASP A 142 -1.09 1.19 -9.11
CA ASP A 142 -0.05 0.88 -10.10
C ASP A 142 -0.35 1.54 -11.45
N ALA A 143 -1.61 1.46 -11.91
CA ALA A 143 -2.03 2.08 -13.17
C ALA A 143 -1.93 3.61 -13.14
N ILE A 144 -2.23 4.25 -11.99
CA ILE A 144 -2.07 5.69 -11.79
C ILE A 144 -0.58 6.07 -11.84
N VAL A 145 0.27 5.36 -11.09
CA VAL A 145 1.72 5.64 -11.01
C VAL A 145 2.39 5.42 -12.37
N ASP A 146 2.04 4.32 -13.03
CA ASP A 146 2.59 3.98 -14.35
C ASP A 146 1.98 4.80 -15.49
N GLN A 147 0.95 5.63 -15.20
CA GLN A 147 0.16 6.38 -16.19
C GLN A 147 -0.37 5.47 -17.31
N ARG A 148 -0.98 4.35 -16.93
CA ARG A 148 -1.48 3.33 -17.87
C ARG A 148 -2.98 3.15 -17.81
N PRO A 149 -3.62 2.81 -18.93
CA PRO A 149 -5.02 2.45 -18.96
C PRO A 149 -5.29 1.18 -18.14
N LEU A 150 -6.52 1.09 -17.64
CA LEU A 150 -7.03 -0.06 -16.91
C LEU A 150 -8.29 -0.57 -17.58
N SER A 151 -8.43 -1.88 -17.68
CA SER A 151 -9.66 -2.53 -18.13
C SER A 151 -10.24 -3.38 -17.00
N PHE A 152 -11.54 -3.33 -16.82
CA PHE A 152 -12.20 -4.12 -15.79
C PHE A 152 -13.66 -4.40 -16.15
N SER A 153 -14.17 -5.51 -15.63
CA SER A 153 -15.59 -5.76 -15.62
C SER A 153 -16.24 -5.22 -14.35
N TYR A 154 -17.40 -4.60 -14.48
CA TYR A 154 -18.07 -3.85 -13.42
C TYR A 154 -19.54 -4.23 -13.34
N ARG A 155 -20.03 -4.43 -12.12
CA ARG A 155 -21.44 -4.75 -11.88
C ARG A 155 -22.10 -3.67 -11.03
N LYS A 156 -23.07 -2.95 -11.60
CA LYS A 156 -23.97 -2.11 -10.83
C LYS A 156 -25.09 -2.95 -10.20
N PRO A 157 -25.69 -2.51 -9.10
CA PRO A 157 -26.81 -3.20 -8.48
C PRO A 157 -27.98 -3.38 -9.46
N GLY A 158 -28.41 -4.62 -9.67
CA GLY A 158 -29.53 -4.93 -10.57
C GLY A 158 -29.20 -4.88 -12.06
N GLU A 159 -27.97 -4.56 -12.45
CA GLU A 159 -27.53 -4.49 -13.85
C GLU A 159 -26.65 -5.70 -14.23
N LYS A 160 -26.49 -5.90 -15.53
CA LYS A 160 -25.54 -6.87 -16.08
C LYS A 160 -24.12 -6.37 -15.85
N VAL A 161 -23.17 -7.29 -15.90
CA VAL A 161 -21.74 -6.95 -15.89
C VAL A 161 -21.40 -6.26 -17.21
N GLU A 162 -20.72 -5.14 -17.12
CA GLU A 162 -20.24 -4.33 -18.27
C GLU A 162 -18.73 -4.22 -18.21
N GLU A 163 -18.08 -4.19 -19.36
CA GLU A 163 -16.65 -3.96 -19.50
C GLU A 163 -16.37 -2.46 -19.66
N TYR A 164 -15.35 -2.00 -18.93
CA TYR A 164 -14.89 -0.62 -19.00
C TYR A 164 -13.40 -0.57 -19.29
N LYS A 165 -13.03 0.41 -20.12
CA LYS A 165 -11.65 0.84 -20.35
C LYS A 165 -11.55 2.26 -19.82
N VAL A 166 -10.58 2.49 -18.94
CA VAL A 166 -10.47 3.77 -18.25
C VAL A 166 -9.02 4.19 -18.13
N PHE A 167 -8.80 5.49 -17.98
CA PHE A 167 -7.54 6.04 -17.52
C PHE A 167 -7.74 6.51 -16.06
N PRO A 168 -7.21 5.78 -15.08
CA PRO A 168 -7.41 6.12 -13.69
C PRO A 168 -6.59 7.36 -13.30
N ILE A 169 -7.22 8.25 -12.52
CA ILE A 169 -6.65 9.53 -12.10
C ILE A 169 -6.34 9.53 -10.61
N SER A 170 -7.28 9.00 -9.81
CA SER A 170 -7.21 9.06 -8.36
C SER A 170 -8.03 7.96 -7.72
N VAL A 171 -7.73 7.68 -6.46
CA VAL A 171 -8.57 6.88 -5.58
C VAL A 171 -8.99 7.75 -4.41
N ILE A 172 -10.29 7.83 -4.16
CA ILE A 172 -10.84 8.50 -2.98
C ILE A 172 -11.55 7.49 -2.08
N PHE A 173 -11.60 7.83 -0.79
CA PHE A 173 -12.37 7.07 0.19
C PHE A 173 -13.48 7.97 0.72
N ASP A 174 -14.73 7.50 0.57
CA ASP A 174 -15.92 8.22 1.03
C ASP A 174 -17.02 7.24 1.44
N ASN A 175 -17.73 7.57 2.52
CA ASN A 175 -18.89 6.81 3.01
C ASN A 175 -18.63 5.29 3.06
N HIS A 176 -17.50 4.87 3.63
CA HIS A 176 -17.05 3.48 3.76
C HIS A 176 -16.62 2.78 2.47
N TYR A 177 -16.54 3.47 1.33
CA TYR A 177 -16.17 2.88 0.04
C TYR A 177 -14.99 3.58 -0.60
N PHE A 178 -14.18 2.80 -1.31
CA PHE A 178 -13.18 3.32 -2.22
C PHE A 178 -13.79 3.54 -3.60
N TYR A 179 -13.45 4.67 -4.21
CA TYR A 179 -13.85 5.04 -5.57
C TYR A 179 -12.62 5.28 -6.43
N CYS A 180 -12.57 4.62 -7.59
CA CYS A 180 -11.65 4.95 -8.65
C CYS A 180 -12.24 6.09 -9.47
N ILE A 181 -11.55 7.23 -9.52
CA ILE A 181 -11.87 8.34 -10.40
C ILE A 181 -11.07 8.16 -11.67
N SER A 182 -11.72 8.19 -12.81
CA SER A 182 -11.07 7.91 -14.08
C SER A 182 -11.77 8.56 -15.26
N TYR A 183 -11.03 8.82 -16.34
CA TYR A 183 -11.61 9.08 -17.64
C TYR A 183 -12.09 7.79 -18.27
N LYS A 184 -13.29 7.78 -18.82
CA LYS A 184 -13.78 6.67 -19.64
C LYS A 184 -13.11 6.75 -21.00
N LEU A 185 -12.53 5.64 -21.45
CA LEU A 185 -11.91 5.51 -22.75
C LEU A 185 -12.86 4.79 -23.73
N ASP A 186 -12.68 5.03 -25.00
CA ASP A 186 -13.30 4.28 -26.08
C ASP A 186 -12.61 2.90 -26.29
N GLU A 187 -13.03 2.17 -27.32
CA GLU A 187 -12.46 0.87 -27.64
C GLU A 187 -10.99 0.96 -28.10
N ASN A 188 -10.56 2.12 -28.60
CA ASN A 188 -9.21 2.39 -29.04
C ASN A 188 -8.32 2.99 -27.93
N PHE A 189 -8.81 3.01 -26.69
CA PHE A 189 -8.15 3.64 -25.55
C PHE A 189 -7.92 5.14 -25.71
N THR A 190 -8.85 5.85 -26.35
CA THR A 190 -8.78 7.31 -26.52
C THR A 190 -9.96 7.99 -25.82
N CYS A 191 -9.76 9.24 -25.43
CA CYS A 191 -10.82 10.14 -24.98
C CYS A 191 -10.40 11.60 -25.19
N ASP A 192 -11.37 12.52 -25.12
CA ASP A 192 -11.11 13.96 -25.23
C ASP A 192 -10.65 14.62 -23.91
N TYR A 193 -10.51 13.85 -22.84
CA TYR A 193 -10.14 14.32 -21.48
C TYR A 193 -11.03 15.48 -20.99
N LYS A 194 -12.31 15.49 -21.37
CA LYS A 194 -13.28 16.44 -20.88
C LYS A 194 -13.79 16.02 -19.51
N PHE A 195 -14.12 17.00 -18.68
CA PHE A 195 -14.73 16.74 -17.36
C PHE A 195 -15.98 15.86 -17.45
N SER A 196 -16.77 16.00 -18.50
CA SER A 196 -17.96 15.17 -18.76
C SER A 196 -17.68 13.67 -18.95
N GLU A 197 -16.44 13.30 -19.20
CA GLU A 197 -16.01 11.89 -19.37
C GLU A 197 -15.47 11.27 -18.09
N ILE A 198 -15.32 12.05 -17.03
CA ILE A 198 -14.93 11.54 -15.73
C ILE A 198 -16.04 10.65 -15.17
N ARG A 199 -15.63 9.50 -14.64
CA ARG A 199 -16.49 8.51 -14.00
C ARG A 199 -15.94 8.11 -12.66
N TYR A 200 -16.84 7.77 -11.75
CA TYR A 200 -16.58 7.30 -10.41
C TYR A 200 -17.00 5.85 -10.30
N PHE A 201 -16.04 4.96 -10.10
CA PHE A 201 -16.30 3.54 -9.97
C PHE A 201 -16.02 3.07 -8.56
N ARG A 202 -17.03 2.54 -7.87
CA ARG A 202 -16.83 1.91 -6.57
C ARG A 202 -15.98 0.65 -6.74
N VAL A 203 -14.87 0.57 -6.01
CA VAL A 203 -13.88 -0.51 -6.18
C VAL A 203 -14.44 -1.87 -5.77
N ASP A 204 -15.34 -1.93 -4.80
CA ASP A 204 -16.02 -3.14 -4.36
C ASP A 204 -16.90 -3.80 -5.45
N ARG A 205 -17.25 -3.08 -6.49
CA ARG A 205 -18.08 -3.56 -7.61
C ARG A 205 -17.28 -4.09 -8.80
N PHE A 206 -15.95 -4.00 -8.75
CA PHE A 206 -15.09 -4.58 -9.78
C PHE A 206 -15.17 -6.11 -9.70
N GLN A 207 -15.39 -6.79 -10.83
CA GLN A 207 -15.42 -8.26 -10.88
C GLN A 207 -14.05 -8.80 -11.27
N THR A 208 -13.52 -8.33 -12.39
CA THR A 208 -12.16 -8.61 -12.86
C THR A 208 -11.45 -7.30 -13.11
N ILE A 209 -10.14 -7.30 -13.03
CA ILE A 209 -9.31 -6.14 -13.33
C ILE A 209 -8.08 -6.61 -14.10
N HIS A 210 -7.78 -5.95 -15.20
CA HIS A 210 -6.66 -6.26 -16.07
C HIS A 210 -5.89 -5.00 -16.38
N LYS A 211 -4.57 -5.05 -16.18
CA LYS A 211 -3.68 -4.01 -16.73
C LYS A 211 -3.70 -4.15 -18.24
N SER A 212 -3.83 -3.05 -18.95
CA SER A 212 -3.72 -3.08 -20.40
C SER A 212 -2.31 -3.50 -20.80
N GLU A 213 -2.20 -4.51 -21.65
CA GLU A 213 -0.93 -4.92 -22.26
C GLU A 213 -0.44 -3.91 -23.33
N ASN A 214 -1.33 -3.02 -23.75
CA ASN A 214 -0.96 -1.97 -24.72
C ASN A 214 -0.09 -0.93 -24.02
N ASP A 215 1.16 -0.84 -24.44
CA ASP A 215 2.16 0.18 -24.04
C ASP A 215 1.82 1.60 -24.54
N VAL A 216 0.53 1.94 -24.58
CA VAL A 216 0.13 3.31 -24.80
C VAL A 216 0.34 4.04 -23.49
N ALA A 217 1.56 4.51 -23.27
CA ALA A 217 1.84 5.45 -22.21
C ALA A 217 1.03 6.72 -22.51
N PHE A 218 -0.02 6.93 -21.74
CA PHE A 218 -0.76 8.18 -21.76
C PHE A 218 0.11 9.24 -21.09
N THR A 219 0.73 10.07 -21.87
CA THR A 219 1.37 11.27 -21.35
C THR A 219 0.31 12.36 -21.31
N LEU A 220 -0.21 12.64 -20.12
CA LEU A 220 -1.03 13.84 -19.92
C LEU A 220 -0.18 15.06 -20.29
N SER A 221 -0.78 16.05 -20.98
CA SER A 221 -0.09 17.32 -21.15
C SER A 221 0.09 17.99 -19.80
N PRO A 222 1.12 18.85 -19.60
CA PRO A 222 1.28 19.60 -18.35
C PRO A 222 0.03 20.41 -17.95
N GLU A 223 -0.75 20.86 -18.94
CA GLU A 223 -2.01 21.55 -18.70
C GLU A 223 -3.12 20.61 -18.20
N GLN A 224 -3.14 19.35 -18.67
CA GLN A 224 -4.07 18.33 -18.20
C GLN A 224 -3.70 17.87 -16.78
N GLU A 225 -2.42 17.67 -16.48
CA GLU A 225 -1.94 17.38 -15.12
C GLU A 225 -2.27 18.53 -14.15
N ALA A 226 -2.03 19.77 -14.54
CA ALA A 226 -2.34 20.93 -13.72
C ALA A 226 -3.84 21.03 -13.43
N ARG A 227 -4.70 20.74 -14.40
CA ARG A 227 -6.17 20.70 -14.21
C ARG A 227 -6.59 19.60 -13.26
N LEU A 228 -6.00 18.42 -13.31
CA LEU A 228 -6.30 17.30 -12.40
C LEU A 228 -5.93 17.60 -10.94
N ILE A 229 -4.83 18.36 -10.74
CA ILE A 229 -4.35 18.74 -9.41
C ILE A 229 -5.15 19.93 -8.84
N THR A 230 -5.55 20.87 -9.70
CA THR A 230 -6.21 22.12 -9.29
C THR A 230 -7.73 22.05 -9.30
N ASP A 231 -8.32 21.03 -9.93
CA ASP A 231 -9.77 20.92 -10.01
C ASP A 231 -10.31 20.38 -8.66
N GLU A 232 -10.42 21.29 -7.68
CA GLU A 232 -11.10 21.03 -6.42
C GLU A 232 -12.53 20.49 -6.66
N GLN A 233 -13.14 20.83 -7.79
CA GLN A 233 -14.45 20.31 -8.19
C GLN A 233 -14.41 18.78 -8.40
N VAL A 234 -13.32 18.20 -8.89
CA VAL A 234 -13.17 16.74 -9.01
C VAL A 234 -13.18 16.08 -7.64
N ARG A 235 -12.66 16.77 -6.60
CA ARG A 235 -12.63 16.27 -5.22
C ARG A 235 -13.95 16.46 -4.48
N TYR A 236 -14.72 17.52 -4.80
CA TYR A 236 -15.91 17.91 -4.03
C TYR A 236 -17.26 17.62 -4.72
N GLN A 237 -17.28 17.27 -6.00
CA GLN A 237 -18.53 16.86 -6.69
C GLN A 237 -18.81 15.35 -6.61
N ALA A 238 -17.99 14.61 -5.90
CA ALA A 238 -18.26 13.19 -5.58
C ALA A 238 -19.22 13.02 -4.39
N PHE A 239 -19.70 14.14 -3.82
CA PHE A 239 -20.60 14.20 -2.65
C PHE A 239 -21.98 14.68 -3.02
#